data_e81f5deaf2340f2ff7119e218f8d68d2
#
_entry.id   e81f5deaf2340f2ff7119e218f8d68d2
#
_cell.length_a   1.000
_cell.length_b   1.000
_cell.length_c   1.000
_cell.angle_alpha   90.00
_cell.angle_beta   90.00
_cell.angle_gamma   90.00
#
_symmetry.space_group_name_H-M   'P 1'
#
loop_
_entity.id
_entity.type
_entity.pdbx_description
1 polymer ?
#
loop_
_entity_poly.entity_id
_entity_poly.type
_entity_poly.pdbx_seq_one_letter_code
_entity_poly.pdbx_strand_id
1 'polypeptide(L)'
;MRRGLTIAMIGIVLLFCAAIIVVYVSIGSVITSSVEKYGSAMTQTSVTLTEAEFSPTTGEATLLNLKVESPVPFTAQPALLAPRIEIQIDPHTIGQETIVIKRLMVEAPEITYEIIKSGDNLRKIRDHIKDAVSAEQRGQFPLDRKGSPKKIIIDDLYIQNGVVIVQAENLTGNRETALLEDIHLENVGQAENGLEAAALIEEIYASVLQATTLAALSTDLNLSDQMRNILRGASDETEELVNHLRNLLEK
;
A
#
# COMPACT_ATOMS: atom_id res chain seq x y z
N MET A 1 50.15 -31.70 -0.53
CA MET A 1 49.63 -30.60 0.31
C MET A 1 48.86 -29.48 -0.48
N ARG A 2 49.32 -29.02 -1.66
CA ARG A 2 48.65 -27.94 -2.42
C ARG A 2 47.20 -28.28 -2.90
N ARG A 3 46.92 -29.55 -3.31
CA ARG A 3 45.57 -29.93 -3.76
C ARG A 3 44.51 -29.95 -2.64
N GLY A 4 44.88 -30.29 -1.42
CA GLY A 4 43.94 -30.25 -0.30
C GLY A 4 43.57 -28.81 0.12
N LEU A 5 44.52 -27.89 0.00
CA LEU A 5 44.29 -26.47 0.33
C LEU A 5 43.37 -25.79 -0.70
N THR A 6 43.51 -26.14 -2.00
CA THR A 6 42.60 -25.62 -3.05
C THR A 6 41.19 -26.16 -2.91
N ILE A 7 41.01 -27.43 -2.56
CA ILE A 7 39.67 -28.03 -2.33
C ILE A 7 39.00 -27.35 -1.09
N ALA A 8 39.77 -27.12 -0.02
CA ALA A 8 39.25 -26.44 1.17
C ALA A 8 38.85 -25.00 0.88
N MET A 9 39.65 -24.26 0.11
CA MET A 9 39.30 -22.89 -0.32
C MET A 9 38.03 -22.87 -1.18
N ILE A 10 37.88 -23.78 -2.14
CA ILE A 10 36.67 -23.87 -2.99
C ILE A 10 35.45 -24.18 -2.09
N GLY A 11 35.57 -25.08 -1.13
CA GLY A 11 34.52 -25.39 -0.18
C GLY A 11 34.06 -24.18 0.65
N ILE A 12 35.01 -23.37 1.14
CA ILE A 12 34.71 -22.15 1.88
C ILE A 12 34.00 -21.11 1.00
N VAL A 13 34.46 -20.93 -0.25
CA VAL A 13 33.83 -19.99 -1.21
C VAL A 13 32.40 -20.44 -1.52
N LEU A 14 32.18 -21.75 -1.76
CA LEU A 14 30.83 -22.27 -2.02
C LEU A 14 29.90 -22.12 -0.80
N LEU A 15 30.41 -22.32 0.43
CA LEU A 15 29.66 -22.10 1.66
C LEU A 15 29.30 -20.61 1.84
N PHE A 16 30.22 -19.72 1.51
CA PHE A 16 30.00 -18.28 1.58
C PHE A 16 28.97 -17.82 0.51
N CYS A 17 29.08 -18.32 -0.72
CA CYS A 17 28.09 -18.07 -1.77
C CYS A 17 26.70 -18.60 -1.36
N ALA A 18 26.61 -19.81 -0.81
CA ALA A 18 25.35 -20.37 -0.32
C ALA A 18 24.75 -19.55 0.83
N ALA A 19 25.58 -19.06 1.75
CA ALA A 19 25.12 -18.17 2.84
C ALA A 19 24.59 -16.84 2.29
N ILE A 20 25.23 -16.23 1.30
CA ILE A 20 24.74 -15.02 0.63
C ILE A 20 23.40 -15.28 -0.05
N ILE A 21 23.25 -16.39 -0.76
CA ILE A 21 21.99 -16.77 -1.42
C ILE A 21 20.87 -16.94 -0.38
N VAL A 22 21.14 -17.61 0.74
CA VAL A 22 20.16 -17.79 1.83
C VAL A 22 19.73 -16.45 2.41
N VAL A 23 20.66 -15.52 2.64
CA VAL A 23 20.34 -14.17 3.12
C VAL A 23 19.47 -13.42 2.11
N TYR A 24 19.80 -13.46 0.82
CA TYR A 24 19.02 -12.80 -0.24
C TYR A 24 17.59 -13.33 -0.33
N VAL A 25 17.42 -14.66 -0.34
CA VAL A 25 16.10 -15.30 -0.36
C VAL A 25 15.30 -15.02 0.92
N SER A 26 15.98 -14.90 2.07
CA SER A 26 15.34 -14.62 3.36
C SER A 26 14.79 -13.20 3.46
N ILE A 27 15.41 -12.20 2.83
CA ILE A 27 14.95 -10.81 2.87
C ILE A 27 13.56 -10.68 2.23
N GLY A 28 13.34 -11.27 1.06
CA GLY A 28 12.05 -11.25 0.38
C GLY A 28 10.92 -11.81 1.25
N SER A 29 11.13 -12.97 1.88
CA SER A 29 10.12 -13.59 2.75
C SER A 29 9.83 -12.77 4.01
N VAL A 30 10.82 -12.08 4.56
CA VAL A 30 10.63 -11.16 5.70
C VAL A 30 9.80 -9.96 5.27
N ILE A 31 10.06 -9.39 4.10
CA ILE A 31 9.28 -8.27 3.55
C ILE A 31 7.83 -8.72 3.31
N THR A 32 7.62 -9.86 2.62
CA THR A 32 6.29 -10.42 2.38
C THR A 32 5.51 -10.58 3.69
N SER A 33 6.07 -11.28 4.68
CA SER A 33 5.42 -11.48 5.97
C SER A 33 5.15 -10.18 6.72
N SER A 34 6.03 -9.19 6.59
CA SER A 34 5.86 -7.87 7.23
C SER A 34 4.72 -7.09 6.56
N VAL A 35 4.67 -7.06 5.24
CA VAL A 35 3.59 -6.41 4.47
C VAL A 35 2.24 -7.04 4.78
N GLU A 36 2.15 -8.37 4.77
CA GLU A 36 0.92 -9.09 5.07
C GLU A 36 0.45 -8.84 6.50
N LYS A 37 1.34 -8.98 7.47
CA LYS A 37 1.00 -8.81 8.88
C LYS A 37 0.63 -7.37 9.22
N TYR A 38 1.43 -6.40 8.77
CA TYR A 38 1.18 -4.98 9.02
C TYR A 38 -0.05 -4.49 8.25
N GLY A 39 -0.13 -4.81 6.97
CA GLY A 39 -1.27 -4.46 6.12
C GLY A 39 -2.58 -5.01 6.65
N SER A 40 -2.60 -6.30 7.07
CA SER A 40 -3.81 -6.90 7.66
C SER A 40 -4.19 -6.26 9.00
N ALA A 41 -3.22 -5.87 9.82
CA ALA A 41 -3.50 -5.16 11.07
C ALA A 41 -4.05 -3.74 10.84
N MET A 42 -3.55 -3.04 9.81
CA MET A 42 -4.01 -1.70 9.42
C MET A 42 -5.41 -1.70 8.84
N THR A 43 -5.66 -2.61 7.90
CA THR A 43 -6.92 -2.66 7.15
C THR A 43 -8.02 -3.48 7.85
N GLN A 44 -7.67 -4.24 8.88
CA GLN A 44 -8.54 -5.22 9.56
C GLN A 44 -9.19 -6.20 8.56
N THR A 45 -8.48 -6.50 7.48
CA THR A 45 -8.87 -7.49 6.48
C THR A 45 -7.63 -8.28 6.02
N SER A 46 -7.82 -9.33 5.21
CA SER A 46 -6.69 -10.11 4.73
C SER A 46 -5.89 -9.30 3.71
N VAL A 47 -4.59 -9.18 3.96
CA VAL A 47 -3.62 -8.65 3.00
C VAL A 47 -2.66 -9.77 2.66
N THR A 48 -2.44 -10.02 1.37
CA THR A 48 -1.52 -11.04 0.86
C THR A 48 -0.59 -10.46 -0.19
N LEU A 49 0.62 -10.96 -0.22
CA LEU A 49 1.66 -10.59 -1.18
C LEU A 49 2.31 -11.85 -1.72
N THR A 50 2.29 -12.04 -3.03
CA THR A 50 2.84 -13.26 -3.64
C THR A 50 4.36 -13.34 -3.49
N GLU A 51 5.04 -12.24 -3.75
CA GLU A 51 6.50 -12.19 -3.75
C GLU A 51 7.00 -10.78 -3.46
N ALA A 52 8.15 -10.69 -2.78
CA ALA A 52 8.90 -9.47 -2.61
C ALA A 52 10.37 -9.71 -2.95
N GLU A 53 10.92 -8.90 -3.82
CA GLU A 53 12.34 -8.84 -4.13
C GLU A 53 12.92 -7.54 -3.59
N PHE A 54 14.16 -7.58 -3.07
CA PHE A 54 14.85 -6.39 -2.60
C PHE A 54 16.35 -6.51 -2.80
N SER A 55 16.95 -5.47 -3.36
CA SER A 55 18.38 -5.32 -3.54
C SER A 55 18.91 -4.22 -2.61
N PRO A 56 19.56 -4.56 -1.50
CA PRO A 56 20.11 -3.56 -0.57
C PRO A 56 21.20 -2.67 -1.18
N THR A 57 21.88 -3.16 -2.21
CA THR A 57 22.97 -2.43 -2.88
C THR A 57 22.46 -1.35 -3.84
N THR A 58 21.36 -1.60 -4.55
CA THR A 58 20.76 -0.65 -5.48
C THR A 58 19.59 0.10 -4.84
N GLY A 59 19.02 -0.40 -3.75
CA GLY A 59 17.81 0.14 -3.12
C GLY A 59 16.52 -0.19 -3.89
N GLU A 60 16.60 -1.07 -4.90
CA GLU A 60 15.43 -1.48 -5.68
C GLU A 60 14.64 -2.55 -4.93
N ALA A 61 13.32 -2.38 -4.89
CA ALA A 61 12.40 -3.40 -4.45
C ALA A 61 11.25 -3.58 -5.44
N THR A 62 10.78 -4.81 -5.58
CA THR A 62 9.60 -5.14 -6.37
C THR A 62 8.67 -6.00 -5.52
N LEU A 63 7.40 -5.61 -5.46
CA LEU A 63 6.34 -6.39 -4.81
C LEU A 63 5.37 -6.88 -5.90
N LEU A 64 5.02 -8.16 -5.87
CA LEU A 64 4.15 -8.77 -6.86
C LEU A 64 2.83 -9.24 -6.25
N ASN A 65 1.74 -8.89 -6.92
CA ASN A 65 0.37 -9.29 -6.57
C ASN A 65 0.01 -8.98 -5.11
N LEU A 66 0.18 -7.72 -4.71
CA LEU A 66 -0.39 -7.25 -3.46
C LEU A 66 -1.91 -7.25 -3.58
N LYS A 67 -2.57 -7.96 -2.67
CA LYS A 67 -4.02 -8.07 -2.60
C LYS A 67 -4.51 -7.65 -1.23
N VAL A 68 -5.56 -6.83 -1.21
CA VAL A 68 -6.30 -6.44 0.00
C VAL A 68 -7.74 -6.90 -0.17
N GLU A 69 -8.22 -7.77 0.71
CA GLU A 69 -9.61 -8.26 0.65
C GLU A 69 -10.59 -7.20 1.16
N SER A 70 -11.84 -7.31 0.74
CA SER A 70 -12.90 -6.45 1.26
C SER A 70 -13.25 -6.81 2.71
N PRO A 71 -13.50 -5.82 3.59
CA PRO A 71 -13.92 -6.07 4.96
C PRO A 71 -15.38 -6.56 5.01
N VAL A 72 -15.74 -7.28 6.06
CA VAL A 72 -17.14 -7.66 6.31
C VAL A 72 -17.99 -6.40 6.56
N PRO A 73 -19.18 -6.26 6.00
CA PRO A 73 -20.02 -7.27 5.32
C PRO A 73 -19.88 -7.31 3.79
N PHE A 74 -18.92 -6.65 3.22
CA PHE A 74 -18.71 -6.60 1.77
C PHE A 74 -18.22 -7.94 1.23
N THR A 75 -18.61 -8.27 -0.01
CA THR A 75 -18.37 -9.57 -0.64
C THR A 75 -17.55 -9.48 -1.92
N ALA A 76 -17.38 -8.29 -2.47
CA ALA A 76 -16.54 -8.09 -3.64
C ALA A 76 -15.09 -8.41 -3.31
N GLN A 77 -14.43 -9.17 -4.16
CA GLN A 77 -13.07 -9.63 -3.97
C GLN A 77 -12.20 -9.30 -5.17
N PRO A 78 -10.99 -8.88 -4.90
CA PRO A 78 -10.47 -8.16 -3.73
C PRO A 78 -10.89 -6.68 -3.75
N ALA A 79 -10.78 -5.94 -2.63
CA ALA A 79 -10.96 -4.49 -2.64
C ALA A 79 -9.85 -3.79 -3.44
N LEU A 80 -8.62 -4.31 -3.36
CA LEU A 80 -7.47 -3.83 -4.13
C LEU A 80 -6.63 -5.02 -4.59
N LEU A 81 -6.26 -5.01 -5.86
CA LEU A 81 -5.20 -5.85 -6.44
C LEU A 81 -4.19 -4.93 -7.12
N ALA A 82 -2.93 -4.95 -6.66
CA ALA A 82 -1.81 -4.29 -7.33
C ALA A 82 -0.87 -5.39 -7.88
N PRO A 83 -0.88 -5.62 -9.20
CA PRO A 83 -0.08 -6.67 -9.82
C PRO A 83 1.41 -6.45 -9.61
N ARG A 84 1.85 -5.19 -9.68
CA ARG A 84 3.26 -4.82 -9.55
C ARG A 84 3.41 -3.48 -8.84
N ILE A 85 4.29 -3.45 -7.85
CA ILE A 85 4.74 -2.23 -7.18
C ILE A 85 6.27 -2.19 -7.26
N GLU A 86 6.80 -1.11 -7.81
CA GLU A 86 8.24 -0.86 -7.88
C GLU A 86 8.62 0.25 -6.91
N ILE A 87 9.68 0.03 -6.16
CA ILE A 87 10.16 0.96 -5.14
C ILE A 87 11.65 1.19 -5.34
N GLN A 88 12.05 2.45 -5.41
CA GLN A 88 13.44 2.86 -5.43
C GLN A 88 13.77 3.59 -4.13
N ILE A 89 14.47 2.94 -3.23
CA ILE A 89 14.93 3.50 -1.96
C ILE A 89 16.31 4.13 -2.15
N ASP A 90 16.60 5.23 -1.48
CA ASP A 90 17.98 5.71 -1.36
C ASP A 90 18.77 4.77 -0.43
N PRO A 91 19.77 4.00 -0.95
CA PRO A 91 20.49 3.01 -0.15
C PRO A 91 21.21 3.61 1.06
N HIS A 92 21.61 4.89 0.98
CA HIS A 92 22.31 5.58 2.06
C HIS A 92 21.40 5.87 3.26
N THR A 93 20.08 5.84 3.08
CA THR A 93 19.11 6.13 4.14
C THR A 93 18.56 4.89 4.84
N ILE A 94 18.81 3.68 4.32
CA ILE A 94 18.23 2.41 4.87
C ILE A 94 18.56 2.21 6.35
N GLY A 95 19.76 2.63 6.78
CA GLY A 95 20.21 2.56 8.18
C GLY A 95 19.81 3.76 9.04
N GLN A 96 19.26 4.83 8.47
CA GLN A 96 18.93 6.08 9.15
C GLN A 96 17.58 6.00 9.88
N GLU A 97 17.25 7.04 10.66
CA GLU A 97 15.94 7.19 11.28
C GLU A 97 14.85 7.47 10.24
N THR A 98 15.18 8.23 9.20
CA THR A 98 14.31 8.52 8.06
C THR A 98 14.82 7.80 6.81
N ILE A 99 13.95 7.01 6.20
CA ILE A 99 14.19 6.30 4.94
C ILE A 99 13.59 7.14 3.81
N VAL A 100 14.37 7.39 2.76
CA VAL A 100 13.91 8.13 1.58
C VAL A 100 13.63 7.15 0.45
N ILE A 101 12.39 7.13 0.00
CA ILE A 101 11.95 6.45 -1.21
C ILE A 101 11.96 7.47 -2.33
N LYS A 102 12.89 7.33 -3.27
CA LYS A 102 13.02 8.21 -4.44
C LYS A 102 11.84 8.10 -5.38
N ARG A 103 11.36 6.89 -5.56
CA ARG A 103 10.20 6.60 -6.41
C ARG A 103 9.45 5.38 -5.91
N LEU A 104 8.13 5.50 -5.86
CA LEU A 104 7.20 4.40 -5.70
C LEU A 104 6.25 4.40 -6.89
N MET A 105 6.14 3.28 -7.61
CA MET A 105 5.25 3.14 -8.75
C MET A 105 4.33 1.94 -8.56
N VAL A 106 3.04 2.16 -8.68
CA VAL A 106 2.00 1.13 -8.71
C VAL A 106 1.45 1.06 -10.13
N GLU A 107 1.67 -0.07 -10.79
CA GLU A 107 1.27 -0.28 -12.19
C GLU A 107 -0.02 -1.08 -12.28
N ALA A 108 -0.97 -0.55 -13.04
CA ALA A 108 -2.25 -1.17 -13.38
C ALA A 108 -3.02 -1.77 -12.18
N PRO A 109 -3.23 -1.02 -11.08
CA PRO A 109 -4.02 -1.53 -9.97
C PRO A 109 -5.49 -1.70 -10.37
N GLU A 110 -6.11 -2.75 -9.83
CA GLU A 110 -7.55 -2.98 -9.91
C GLU A 110 -8.17 -2.67 -8.54
N ILE A 111 -9.11 -1.74 -8.49
CA ILE A 111 -9.81 -1.35 -7.27
C ILE A 111 -11.27 -1.71 -7.42
N THR A 112 -11.79 -2.57 -6.53
CA THR A 112 -13.22 -2.89 -6.50
C THR A 112 -13.93 -2.00 -5.48
N TYR A 113 -14.83 -1.16 -5.99
CA TYR A 113 -15.67 -0.30 -5.17
C TYR A 113 -17.05 -0.92 -5.01
N GLU A 114 -17.28 -1.57 -3.88
CA GLU A 114 -18.55 -2.20 -3.54
C GLU A 114 -19.39 -1.27 -2.66
N ILE A 115 -20.61 -0.98 -3.12
CA ILE A 115 -21.57 -0.11 -2.44
C ILE A 115 -22.78 -0.94 -2.01
N ILE A 116 -23.07 -0.93 -0.72
CA ILE A 116 -24.26 -1.52 -0.13
C ILE A 116 -25.07 -0.44 0.60
N LYS A 117 -26.27 -0.78 1.07
CA LYS A 117 -27.16 0.17 1.78
C LYS A 117 -26.52 0.83 3.01
N SER A 118 -25.58 0.15 3.66
CA SER A 118 -24.94 0.62 4.89
C SER A 118 -23.62 1.38 4.67
N GLY A 119 -23.16 1.54 3.42
CA GLY A 119 -21.91 2.22 3.10
C GLY A 119 -21.16 1.55 1.96
N ASP A 120 -19.83 1.71 1.94
CA ASP A 120 -18.95 1.10 0.97
C ASP A 120 -17.69 0.49 1.61
N ASN A 121 -17.06 -0.44 0.87
CA ASN A 121 -15.91 -1.20 1.33
C ASN A 121 -14.66 -0.33 1.53
N LEU A 122 -14.45 0.66 0.68
CA LEU A 122 -13.24 1.48 0.72
C LEU A 122 -13.25 2.44 1.90
N ARG A 123 -14.39 3.10 2.19
CA ARG A 123 -14.51 3.91 3.41
C ARG A 123 -14.35 3.06 4.68
N LYS A 124 -14.87 1.84 4.66
CA LYS A 124 -14.68 0.93 5.79
C LYS A 124 -13.19 0.62 6.03
N ILE A 125 -12.42 0.38 4.96
CA ILE A 125 -10.96 0.20 5.06
C ILE A 125 -10.29 1.48 5.57
N ARG A 126 -10.67 2.67 5.05
CA ARG A 126 -10.17 3.97 5.53
C ARG A 126 -10.39 4.13 7.04
N ASP A 127 -11.58 3.81 7.53
CA ASP A 127 -11.90 3.94 8.94
C ASP A 127 -11.02 3.01 9.79
N HIS A 128 -10.78 1.78 9.34
CA HIS A 128 -9.85 0.88 10.00
C HIS A 128 -8.41 1.42 10.02
N ILE A 129 -7.95 2.04 8.91
CA ILE A 129 -6.63 2.67 8.85
C ILE A 129 -6.54 3.83 9.84
N LYS A 130 -7.54 4.71 9.93
CA LYS A 130 -7.60 5.81 10.91
C LYS A 130 -7.56 5.30 12.35
N ASP A 131 -8.29 4.25 12.65
CA ASP A 131 -8.26 3.60 13.97
C ASP A 131 -6.87 3.05 14.28
N ALA A 132 -6.21 2.44 13.30
CA ALA A 132 -4.87 1.89 13.43
C ALA A 132 -3.81 2.99 13.66
N VAL A 133 -3.87 4.10 12.91
CA VAL A 133 -3.01 5.29 13.13
C VAL A 133 -3.19 5.81 14.54
N SER A 134 -4.44 5.98 14.98
CA SER A 134 -4.75 6.44 16.33
C SER A 134 -4.24 5.47 17.41
N ALA A 135 -4.31 4.17 17.17
CA ALA A 135 -3.79 3.15 18.08
C ALA A 135 -2.24 3.17 18.11
N GLU A 136 -1.58 3.37 16.98
CA GLU A 136 -0.12 3.48 16.89
C GLU A 136 0.39 4.70 17.68
N GLN A 137 -0.23 5.86 17.51
CA GLN A 137 0.11 7.08 18.26
C GLN A 137 -0.03 6.91 19.79
N ARG A 138 -0.97 6.06 20.24
CA ARG A 138 -1.14 5.73 21.66
C ARG A 138 -0.25 4.59 22.15
N GLY A 139 0.62 4.03 21.28
CA GLY A 139 1.43 2.85 21.59
C GLY A 139 0.60 1.57 21.82
N GLN A 140 -0.60 1.51 21.28
CA GLN A 140 -1.55 0.40 21.43
C GLN A 140 -1.70 -0.44 20.15
N PHE A 141 -0.92 -0.16 19.13
CA PHE A 141 -0.97 -0.93 17.90
C PHE A 141 -0.51 -2.39 18.14
N PRO A 142 -1.24 -3.40 17.64
CA PRO A 142 -1.06 -4.79 18.08
C PRO A 142 0.22 -5.47 17.60
N LEU A 143 1.10 -4.76 16.90
CA LEU A 143 2.37 -5.29 16.43
C LEU A 143 3.52 -4.80 17.31
N ASP A 144 4.20 -5.78 17.94
CA ASP A 144 5.39 -5.52 18.73
C ASP A 144 6.55 -5.14 17.81
N ARG A 145 6.94 -3.86 17.81
CA ARG A 145 8.07 -3.33 17.05
C ARG A 145 9.31 -3.30 17.93
N LYS A 146 10.35 -4.00 17.51
CA LYS A 146 11.66 -3.84 18.13
C LYS A 146 12.35 -2.59 17.60
N GLY A 147 12.49 -1.57 18.42
CA GLY A 147 13.17 -0.30 18.09
C GLY A 147 12.22 0.88 17.88
N SER A 148 12.80 2.06 17.67
CA SER A 148 12.04 3.26 17.31
C SER A 148 11.41 3.12 15.94
N PRO A 149 10.18 3.61 15.74
CA PRO A 149 9.54 3.60 14.43
C PRO A 149 10.39 4.39 13.43
N LYS A 150 10.57 3.83 12.24
CA LYS A 150 11.24 4.50 11.13
C LYS A 150 10.28 5.48 10.49
N LYS A 151 10.79 6.64 10.13
CA LYS A 151 10.09 7.62 9.32
C LYS A 151 10.37 7.38 7.84
N ILE A 152 9.44 7.76 6.99
CA ILE A 152 9.52 7.56 5.55
C ILE A 152 9.18 8.87 4.84
N ILE A 153 9.96 9.20 3.83
CA ILE A 153 9.68 10.25 2.85
C ILE A 153 9.59 9.56 1.49
N ILE A 154 8.61 9.96 0.67
CA ILE A 154 8.52 9.53 -0.73
C ILE A 154 8.67 10.78 -1.59
N ASP A 155 9.74 10.84 -2.39
CA ASP A 155 9.97 11.97 -3.29
C ASP A 155 8.91 11.98 -4.41
N ASP A 156 8.69 10.83 -5.07
CA ASP A 156 7.70 10.66 -6.13
C ASP A 156 6.90 9.37 -5.96
N LEU A 157 5.58 9.47 -5.95
CA LEU A 157 4.66 8.33 -5.96
C LEU A 157 3.77 8.39 -7.19
N TYR A 158 3.75 7.33 -7.97
CA TYR A 158 2.92 7.18 -9.17
C TYR A 158 1.97 5.99 -9.02
N ILE A 159 0.71 6.18 -9.39
CA ILE A 159 -0.27 5.12 -9.60
C ILE A 159 -0.80 5.32 -11.01
N GLN A 160 -0.57 4.36 -11.91
CA GLN A 160 -0.84 4.53 -13.33
C GLN A 160 -1.59 3.34 -13.91
N ASN A 161 -2.35 3.63 -14.99
CA ASN A 161 -3.09 2.62 -15.74
C ASN A 161 -4.09 1.81 -14.89
N GLY A 162 -4.58 2.38 -13.80
CA GLY A 162 -5.50 1.72 -12.88
C GLY A 162 -6.92 1.62 -13.43
N VAL A 163 -7.67 0.67 -12.89
CA VAL A 163 -9.11 0.52 -13.19
C VAL A 163 -9.90 0.44 -11.89
N VAL A 164 -11.12 0.97 -11.94
CA VAL A 164 -12.10 0.90 -10.86
C VAL A 164 -13.27 0.04 -11.32
N ILE A 165 -13.54 -1.04 -10.59
CA ILE A 165 -14.69 -1.91 -10.81
C ILE A 165 -15.75 -1.52 -9.81
N VAL A 166 -16.85 -0.92 -10.26
CA VAL A 166 -17.96 -0.49 -9.40
C VAL A 166 -19.01 -1.60 -9.34
N GLN A 167 -19.39 -1.99 -8.12
CA GLN A 167 -20.39 -2.99 -7.85
C GLN A 167 -21.38 -2.47 -6.79
N ALA A 168 -22.69 -2.65 -7.03
CA ALA A 168 -23.72 -2.24 -6.09
C ALA A 168 -24.67 -3.40 -5.77
N GLU A 169 -25.11 -3.52 -4.51
CA GLU A 169 -25.93 -4.63 -3.99
C GLU A 169 -27.20 -4.93 -4.80
N ASN A 170 -27.82 -3.90 -5.40
CA ASN A 170 -29.07 -4.03 -6.14
C ASN A 170 -28.89 -4.26 -7.65
N LEU A 171 -27.67 -4.30 -8.13
CA LEU A 171 -27.33 -4.52 -9.53
C LEU A 171 -26.97 -5.99 -9.72
N THR A 172 -27.97 -6.86 -9.80
CA THR A 172 -27.78 -8.28 -10.12
C THR A 172 -27.01 -8.41 -11.45
N GLY A 173 -25.70 -8.57 -11.37
CA GLY A 173 -24.83 -8.86 -12.50
C GLY A 173 -24.19 -7.65 -13.21
N ASN A 174 -24.51 -6.42 -12.88
CA ASN A 174 -23.90 -5.26 -13.52
C ASN A 174 -22.69 -4.78 -12.70
N ARG A 175 -21.53 -5.11 -13.22
CA ARG A 175 -20.26 -4.47 -12.84
C ARG A 175 -19.93 -3.45 -13.93
N GLU A 176 -19.64 -2.24 -13.53
CA GLU A 176 -19.13 -1.22 -14.44
C GLU A 176 -17.65 -1.01 -14.16
N THR A 177 -16.89 -0.73 -15.21
CA THR A 177 -15.46 -0.46 -15.09
C THR A 177 -15.19 0.94 -15.56
N ALA A 178 -14.51 1.72 -14.73
CA ALA A 178 -14.01 3.04 -15.07
C ALA A 178 -12.47 3.04 -15.04
N LEU A 179 -11.87 3.94 -15.80
CA LEU A 179 -10.44 4.18 -15.70
C LEU A 179 -10.17 4.99 -14.42
N LEU A 180 -9.16 4.59 -13.68
CA LEU A 180 -8.60 5.40 -12.60
C LEU A 180 -7.71 6.46 -13.24
N GLU A 181 -7.95 7.73 -12.94
CA GLU A 181 -7.03 8.78 -13.33
C GLU A 181 -5.66 8.56 -12.70
N ASP A 182 -4.59 8.79 -13.45
CA ASP A 182 -3.24 8.65 -12.96
C ASP A 182 -3.00 9.59 -11.77
N ILE A 183 -2.43 9.02 -10.69
CA ILE A 183 -2.12 9.76 -9.47
C ILE A 183 -0.60 9.99 -9.42
N HIS A 184 -0.20 11.24 -9.22
CA HIS A 184 1.18 11.60 -8.92
C HIS A 184 1.20 12.45 -7.64
N LEU A 185 1.87 11.94 -6.63
CA LEU A 185 2.10 12.65 -5.38
C LEU A 185 3.60 12.91 -5.24
N GLU A 186 3.95 14.15 -4.89
CA GLU A 186 5.34 14.57 -4.71
C GLU A 186 5.60 14.92 -3.25
N ASN A 187 6.82 14.62 -2.78
CA ASN A 187 7.31 15.03 -1.46
C ASN A 187 6.45 14.57 -0.27
N VAL A 188 5.86 13.38 -0.36
CA VAL A 188 4.97 12.84 0.68
C VAL A 188 5.76 12.66 1.98
N GLY A 189 5.28 13.27 3.07
CA GLY A 189 5.92 13.25 4.38
C GLY A 189 7.14 14.17 4.53
N GLN A 190 7.48 15.00 3.55
CA GLN A 190 8.67 15.86 3.62
C GLN A 190 8.51 16.97 4.65
N ALA A 191 7.31 17.56 4.77
CA ALA A 191 7.04 18.66 5.69
C ALA A 191 7.26 18.26 7.17
N GLU A 192 6.95 17.01 7.54
CA GLU A 192 7.11 16.45 8.88
C GLU A 192 8.47 15.79 9.12
N ASN A 193 9.40 15.96 8.18
CA ASN A 193 10.71 15.31 8.21
C ASN A 193 10.60 13.77 8.25
N GLY A 194 9.61 13.26 7.55
CA GLY A 194 9.20 11.86 7.44
C GLY A 194 7.97 11.51 8.27
N LEU A 195 7.13 10.65 7.72
CA LEU A 195 5.94 10.09 8.38
C LEU A 195 6.20 8.66 8.86
N GLU A 196 5.57 8.27 9.95
CA GLU A 196 5.49 6.86 10.31
C GLU A 196 4.63 6.10 9.29
N ALA A 197 4.87 4.79 9.16
CA ALA A 197 4.25 4.00 8.10
C ALA A 197 2.71 4.07 8.08
N ALA A 198 2.06 4.14 9.24
CA ALA A 198 0.61 4.24 9.33
C ALA A 198 0.08 5.57 8.78
N ALA A 199 0.69 6.69 9.17
CA ALA A 199 0.32 8.02 8.69
C ALA A 199 0.57 8.15 7.18
N LEU A 200 1.68 7.60 6.69
CA LEU A 200 1.97 7.56 5.26
C LEU A 200 0.91 6.78 4.48
N ILE A 201 0.49 5.62 4.98
CA ILE A 201 -0.57 4.81 4.37
C ILE A 201 -1.90 5.57 4.37
N GLU A 202 -2.24 6.28 5.45
CA GLU A 202 -3.46 7.10 5.54
C GLU A 202 -3.47 8.19 4.46
N GLU A 203 -2.36 8.91 4.28
CA GLU A 203 -2.23 9.98 3.29
C GLU A 203 -2.37 9.46 1.85
N ILE A 204 -1.65 8.38 1.51
CA ILE A 204 -1.73 7.75 0.19
C ILE A 204 -3.16 7.22 -0.05
N TYR A 205 -3.74 6.55 0.95
CA TYR A 205 -5.08 5.97 0.84
C TYR A 205 -6.16 7.04 0.61
N ALA A 206 -6.05 8.21 1.23
CA ALA A 206 -6.98 9.31 1.02
C ALA A 206 -6.99 9.76 -0.45
N SER A 207 -5.83 9.91 -1.07
CA SER A 207 -5.70 10.28 -2.48
C SER A 207 -6.27 9.22 -3.43
N VAL A 208 -5.99 7.93 -3.15
CA VAL A 208 -6.54 6.80 -3.91
C VAL A 208 -8.06 6.73 -3.78
N LEU A 209 -8.60 6.91 -2.58
CA LEU A 209 -10.04 6.89 -2.34
C LEU A 209 -10.75 8.03 -3.07
N GLN A 210 -10.17 9.24 -3.08
CA GLN A 210 -10.69 10.38 -3.84
C GLN A 210 -10.77 10.07 -5.33
N ALA A 211 -9.66 9.65 -5.94
CA ALA A 211 -9.61 9.31 -7.37
C ALA A 211 -10.58 8.18 -7.73
N THR A 212 -10.66 7.14 -6.88
CA THR A 212 -11.58 6.02 -7.06
C THR A 212 -13.05 6.46 -6.99
N THR A 213 -13.38 7.33 -6.04
CA THR A 213 -14.74 7.85 -5.89
C THR A 213 -15.16 8.70 -7.11
N LEU A 214 -14.25 9.53 -7.62
CA LEU A 214 -14.49 10.31 -8.84
C LEU A 214 -14.66 9.40 -10.06
N ALA A 215 -13.83 8.39 -10.22
CA ALA A 215 -13.98 7.38 -11.27
C ALA A 215 -15.32 6.64 -11.17
N ALA A 216 -15.73 6.25 -9.96
CA ALA A 216 -17.04 5.60 -9.75
C ALA A 216 -18.23 6.50 -10.09
N LEU A 217 -18.13 7.81 -9.78
CA LEU A 217 -19.17 8.80 -10.14
C LEU A 217 -19.29 9.04 -11.65
N SER A 218 -18.23 8.77 -12.42
CA SER A 218 -18.22 8.91 -13.87
C SER A 218 -18.90 7.74 -14.61
N THR A 219 -19.24 6.66 -13.89
CA THR A 219 -19.91 5.50 -14.50
C THR A 219 -21.39 5.77 -14.76
N ASP A 220 -21.93 5.15 -15.81
CA ASP A 220 -23.37 5.24 -16.18
C ASP A 220 -24.25 4.27 -15.36
N LEU A 221 -23.80 3.82 -14.20
CA LEU A 221 -24.55 2.93 -13.33
C LEU A 221 -25.90 3.55 -12.92
N ASN A 222 -26.98 2.81 -13.13
CA ASN A 222 -28.32 3.15 -12.63
C ASN A 222 -28.36 2.96 -11.09
N LEU A 223 -27.55 3.74 -10.39
CA LEU A 223 -27.52 3.74 -8.93
C LEU A 223 -28.82 4.32 -8.37
N SER A 224 -29.34 3.71 -7.29
CA SER A 224 -30.42 4.34 -6.54
C SER A 224 -29.96 5.67 -5.95
N ASP A 225 -30.90 6.58 -5.67
CA ASP A 225 -30.58 7.87 -5.07
C ASP A 225 -29.79 7.71 -3.75
N GLN A 226 -30.08 6.68 -2.97
CA GLN A 226 -29.36 6.37 -1.74
C GLN A 226 -27.88 6.02 -2.02
N MET A 227 -27.60 5.17 -3.01
CA MET A 227 -26.23 4.80 -3.38
C MET A 227 -25.47 5.98 -3.98
N ARG A 228 -26.15 6.80 -4.77
CA ARG A 228 -25.58 8.05 -5.31
C ARG A 228 -25.22 9.04 -4.20
N ASN A 229 -26.04 9.12 -3.17
CA ASN A 229 -25.75 9.96 -1.99
C ASN A 229 -24.57 9.40 -1.17
N ILE A 230 -24.43 8.07 -1.07
CA ILE A 230 -23.27 7.43 -0.43
C ILE A 230 -21.98 7.81 -1.17
N LEU A 231 -21.97 7.74 -2.51
CA LEU A 231 -20.81 8.14 -3.33
C LEU A 231 -20.49 9.63 -3.18
N ARG A 232 -21.47 10.51 -3.24
CA ARG A 232 -21.26 11.96 -3.06
C ARG A 232 -20.71 12.27 -1.67
N GLY A 233 -21.29 11.69 -0.62
CA GLY A 233 -20.76 11.84 0.73
C GLY A 233 -19.31 11.34 0.87
N ALA A 234 -18.93 10.29 0.15
CA ALA A 234 -17.54 9.84 0.10
C ALA A 234 -16.63 10.86 -0.62
N SER A 235 -17.10 11.49 -1.69
CA SER A 235 -16.36 12.55 -2.40
C SER A 235 -16.11 13.76 -1.52
N ASP A 236 -17.15 14.26 -0.85
CA ASP A 236 -17.08 15.44 -0.01
C ASP A 236 -16.13 15.23 1.20
N GLU A 237 -16.24 14.07 1.87
CA GLU A 237 -15.37 13.72 3.00
C GLU A 237 -13.89 13.57 2.58
N THR A 238 -13.64 13.02 1.40
CA THR A 238 -12.26 12.86 0.90
C THR A 238 -11.68 14.18 0.43
N GLU A 239 -12.48 15.07 -0.16
CA GLU A 239 -12.04 16.40 -0.55
C GLU A 239 -11.66 17.24 0.69
N GLU A 240 -12.44 17.19 1.76
CA GLU A 240 -12.09 17.84 3.03
C GLU A 240 -10.78 17.29 3.60
N LEU A 241 -10.58 15.98 3.57
CA LEU A 241 -9.37 15.33 4.08
C LEU A 241 -8.13 15.73 3.25
N VAL A 242 -8.21 15.68 1.93
CA VAL A 242 -7.11 16.07 1.03
C VAL A 242 -6.79 17.56 1.18
N ASN A 243 -7.79 18.42 1.32
CA ASN A 243 -7.57 19.84 1.56
C ASN A 243 -6.96 20.10 2.93
N HIS A 244 -7.35 19.34 3.96
CA HIS A 244 -6.75 19.42 5.29
C HIS A 244 -5.27 19.02 5.25
N LEU A 245 -4.95 17.90 4.61
CA LEU A 245 -3.57 17.43 4.41
C LEU A 245 -2.74 18.44 3.62
N ARG A 246 -3.28 18.98 2.51
CA ARG A 246 -2.60 20.01 1.71
C ARG A 246 -2.29 21.26 2.54
N ASN A 247 -3.23 21.73 3.35
CA ASN A 247 -3.04 22.90 4.22
C ASN A 247 -2.00 22.65 5.33
N LEU A 248 -1.77 21.41 5.74
CA LEU A 248 -0.68 21.06 6.67
C LEU A 248 0.67 21.09 5.96
N LEU A 249 0.72 20.71 4.67
CA LEU A 249 1.95 20.64 3.86
C LEU A 249 2.43 22.02 3.37
N GLU A 250 1.55 23.03 3.30
CA GLU A 250 1.88 24.40 2.86
C GLU A 250 2.33 25.34 4.01
N LYS A 251 2.43 24.84 5.24
CA LYS A 251 2.92 25.59 6.41
C LYS A 251 4.33 25.23 6.78
#